data_dd995d3787b2aedf78879e84fee5467f
#
_entry.id   dd995d3787b2aedf78879e84fee5467f
#
_cell.length_a   1.000
_cell.length_b   1.000
_cell.length_c   1.000
_cell.angle_alpha   90.00
_cell.angle_beta   90.00
_cell.angle_gamma   90.00
#
_symmetry.space_group_name_H-M   'P 1'
#
loop_
_entity.id
_entity.type
_entity.pdbx_description
1 polymer ?
#
loop_
_entity_poly.entity_id
_entity_poly.type
_entity_poly.pdbx_seq_one_letter_code
_entity_poly.pdbx_strand_id
1 'polypeptide(L)'
;MLKCLLAPAALLYKAGVTFRHRLFDWGVLKSEKFDIPVVCIGNITVGGTGKTPMAEMVIAYMSQMHNVALLSRGYGRRTKGYREVKTDSHYRDVGDEPLQIKLKFPGTVVVVCEKRAEGIRRIRAEHPEVDLIIMDDGFQHRYVEPKINIVMIDATRPIQHDRMLPLG
;
A
#
# COMPACT_ATOMS: atom_id res chain seq x y z
N MET A 1 -18.38 28.47 -5.81
CA MET A 1 -19.55 27.70 -6.28
C MET A 1 -19.25 26.20 -6.41
N LEU A 2 -18.16 25.78 -7.05
CA LEU A 2 -17.84 24.34 -7.24
C LEU A 2 -17.74 23.54 -5.93
N LYS A 3 -17.19 24.13 -4.87
CA LYS A 3 -17.04 23.46 -3.54
C LYS A 3 -18.38 23.15 -2.86
N CYS A 4 -19.43 23.95 -3.08
CA CYS A 4 -20.76 23.66 -2.52
C CYS A 4 -21.46 22.50 -3.25
N LEU A 5 -21.21 22.32 -4.54
CA LEU A 5 -21.73 21.17 -5.31
C LEU A 5 -21.06 19.84 -4.92
N LEU A 6 -19.80 19.88 -4.49
CA LEU A 6 -19.04 18.68 -4.08
C LEU A 6 -19.28 18.28 -2.62
N ALA A 7 -19.90 19.15 -1.80
CA ALA A 7 -20.12 18.88 -0.39
C ALA A 7 -21.01 17.63 -0.13
N PRO A 8 -22.12 17.39 -0.85
CA PRO A 8 -22.92 16.18 -0.68
C PRO A 8 -22.15 14.91 -1.06
N ALA A 9 -21.37 14.96 -2.12
CA ALA A 9 -20.52 13.82 -2.55
C ALA A 9 -19.44 13.51 -1.52
N ALA A 10 -18.81 14.52 -0.94
CA ALA A 10 -17.84 14.35 0.16
C ALA A 10 -18.48 13.74 1.41
N LEU A 11 -19.72 14.14 1.73
CA LEU A 11 -20.45 13.61 2.89
C LEU A 11 -20.82 12.13 2.68
N LEU A 12 -21.30 11.76 1.49
CA LEU A 12 -21.58 10.36 1.13
C LEU A 12 -20.30 9.51 1.13
N TYR A 13 -19.21 10.02 0.59
CA TYR A 13 -17.91 9.35 0.63
C TYR A 13 -17.44 9.12 2.07
N LYS A 14 -17.51 10.17 2.91
CA LYS A 14 -17.18 10.08 4.34
C LYS A 14 -18.04 9.05 5.04
N ALA A 15 -19.35 9.06 4.82
CA ALA A 15 -20.28 8.10 5.42
C ALA A 15 -19.93 6.67 5.01
N GLY A 16 -19.65 6.42 3.72
CA GLY A 16 -19.25 5.10 3.21
C GLY A 16 -17.94 4.61 3.83
N VAL A 17 -16.93 5.47 3.89
CA VAL A 17 -15.64 5.14 4.53
C VAL A 17 -15.83 4.85 6.02
N THR A 18 -16.56 5.70 6.74
CA THR A 18 -16.84 5.51 8.18
C THR A 18 -17.62 4.23 8.43
N PHE A 19 -18.65 3.94 7.61
CA PHE A 19 -19.43 2.70 7.72
C PHE A 19 -18.54 1.46 7.50
N ARG A 20 -17.69 1.48 6.47
CA ARG A 20 -16.72 0.41 6.24
C ARG A 20 -15.78 0.21 7.42
N HIS A 21 -15.28 1.29 8.04
CA HIS A 21 -14.44 1.19 9.24
C HIS A 21 -15.19 0.55 10.41
N ARG A 22 -16.45 0.92 10.65
CA ARG A 22 -17.29 0.29 11.69
C ARG A 22 -17.52 -1.18 11.44
N LEU A 23 -17.66 -1.63 10.18
CA LEU A 23 -17.79 -3.04 9.87
C LEU A 23 -16.55 -3.86 10.28
N PHE A 24 -15.35 -3.27 10.19
CA PHE A 24 -14.14 -3.88 10.74
C PHE A 24 -14.14 -3.85 12.28
N ASP A 25 -14.54 -2.74 12.89
CA ASP A 25 -14.57 -2.58 14.34
C ASP A 25 -15.60 -3.53 14.99
N TRP A 26 -16.70 -3.82 14.32
CA TRP A 26 -17.72 -4.81 14.74
C TRP A 26 -17.35 -6.27 14.38
N GLY A 27 -16.20 -6.49 13.73
CA GLY A 27 -15.75 -7.84 13.34
C GLY A 27 -16.52 -8.46 12.19
N VAL A 28 -17.41 -7.72 11.50
CA VAL A 28 -18.14 -8.16 10.30
C VAL A 28 -17.15 -8.34 9.14
N LEU A 29 -16.26 -7.37 8.96
CA LEU A 29 -15.11 -7.49 8.08
C LEU A 29 -13.90 -7.88 8.93
N LYS A 30 -13.19 -8.91 8.51
CA LYS A 30 -12.04 -9.44 9.25
C LYS A 30 -10.73 -8.95 8.65
N SER A 31 -9.81 -8.55 9.52
CA SER A 31 -8.39 -8.38 9.18
C SER A 31 -7.71 -9.74 9.29
N GLU A 32 -6.87 -10.07 8.34
CA GLU A 32 -6.10 -11.32 8.32
C GLU A 32 -4.71 -11.06 8.89
N LYS A 33 -4.31 -11.90 9.86
CA LYS A 33 -2.95 -11.97 10.37
C LYS A 33 -2.18 -13.03 9.58
N PHE A 34 -0.94 -12.75 9.32
CA PHE A 34 -0.03 -13.68 8.65
C PHE A 34 1.12 -14.04 9.56
N ASP A 35 1.62 -15.28 9.45
CA ASP A 35 2.79 -15.74 10.20
C ASP A 35 4.07 -15.00 9.83
N ILE A 36 4.12 -14.49 8.59
CA ILE A 36 5.21 -13.64 8.12
C ILE A 36 5.02 -12.20 8.60
N PRO A 37 6.06 -11.53 9.11
CA PRO A 37 5.97 -10.13 9.48
C PRO A 37 5.67 -9.25 8.25
N VAL A 38 4.68 -8.36 8.40
CA VAL A 38 4.29 -7.37 7.40
C VAL A 38 4.58 -5.99 7.93
N VAL A 39 5.39 -5.21 7.22
CA VAL A 39 5.62 -3.78 7.47
C VAL A 39 4.79 -2.99 6.46
N CYS A 40 3.85 -2.19 6.95
CA CYS A 40 3.01 -1.35 6.11
C CYS A 40 3.58 0.07 6.06
N ILE A 41 3.82 0.57 4.86
CA ILE A 41 4.19 1.97 4.62
C ILE A 41 2.98 2.66 3.99
N GLY A 42 2.61 3.81 4.52
CA GLY A 42 1.48 4.57 4.00
C GLY A 42 1.49 6.02 4.45
N ASN A 43 0.53 6.78 3.98
CA ASN A 43 0.34 8.18 4.37
C ASN A 43 -1.12 8.44 4.73
N ILE A 44 -1.34 9.49 5.50
CA ILE A 44 -2.68 9.96 5.88
C ILE A 44 -3.21 10.95 4.84
N THR A 45 -2.31 11.73 4.22
CA THR A 45 -2.65 12.79 3.29
C THR A 45 -2.44 12.36 1.84
N VAL A 46 -3.24 12.90 0.92
CA VAL A 46 -3.06 12.69 -0.53
C VAL A 46 -1.89 13.54 -1.02
N GLY A 47 -0.93 12.95 -1.73
CA GLY A 47 0.20 13.65 -2.34
C GLY A 47 1.52 12.90 -2.25
N GLY A 48 2.56 13.50 -2.78
CA GLY A 48 3.93 12.97 -2.83
C GLY A 48 4.65 13.07 -1.48
N THR A 49 4.23 12.28 -0.48
CA THR A 49 4.77 12.30 0.89
C THR A 49 6.09 11.54 1.06
N GLY A 50 6.73 11.10 -0.03
CA GLY A 50 7.99 10.36 0.04
C GLY A 50 7.85 8.87 0.35
N LYS A 51 6.69 8.24 0.08
CA LYS A 51 6.48 6.79 0.31
C LYS A 51 7.50 5.93 -0.43
N THR A 52 7.71 6.19 -1.72
CA THR A 52 8.65 5.40 -2.53
C THR A 52 10.09 5.48 -2.01
N PRO A 53 10.68 6.67 -1.71
CA PRO A 53 11.97 6.76 -1.03
C PRO A 53 12.01 6.05 0.32
N MET A 54 10.94 6.10 1.12
CA MET A 54 10.87 5.38 2.39
C MET A 54 10.86 3.87 2.16
N ALA A 55 10.08 3.37 1.21
CA ALA A 55 10.07 1.94 0.86
C ALA A 55 11.46 1.48 0.39
N GLU A 56 12.14 2.26 -0.45
CA GLU A 56 13.51 1.98 -0.90
C GLU A 56 14.50 1.92 0.28
N MET A 57 14.40 2.86 1.23
CA MET A 57 15.25 2.88 2.42
C MET A 57 15.00 1.65 3.31
N VAL A 58 13.75 1.29 3.54
CA VAL A 58 13.38 0.12 4.35
C VAL A 58 13.84 -1.17 3.65
N ILE A 59 13.65 -1.29 2.32
CA ILE A 59 14.16 -2.44 1.55
C ILE A 59 15.68 -2.53 1.69
N ALA A 60 16.42 -1.44 1.42
CA ALA A 60 17.88 -1.43 1.47
C ALA A 60 18.44 -1.85 2.84
N TYR A 61 17.78 -1.44 3.92
CA TYR A 61 18.19 -1.80 5.28
C TYR A 61 17.82 -3.25 5.62
N MET A 62 16.57 -3.64 5.36
CA MET A 62 16.04 -4.94 5.77
C MET A 62 16.61 -6.08 4.92
N SER A 63 16.94 -5.83 3.64
CA SER A 63 17.54 -6.85 2.75
C SER A 63 18.95 -7.30 3.18
N GLN A 64 19.55 -6.63 4.16
CA GLN A 64 20.82 -7.08 4.74
C GLN A 64 20.65 -8.29 5.68
N MET A 65 19.44 -8.50 6.20
CA MET A 65 19.15 -9.52 7.23
C MET A 65 17.97 -10.41 6.86
N HIS A 66 17.20 -10.03 5.87
CA HIS A 66 15.93 -10.68 5.49
C HIS A 66 15.81 -10.85 3.98
N ASN A 67 15.10 -11.90 3.57
CA ASN A 67 14.61 -12.06 2.21
C ASN A 67 13.31 -11.27 2.07
N VAL A 68 13.45 -10.07 1.53
CA VAL A 68 12.35 -9.08 1.49
C VAL A 68 11.51 -9.23 0.23
N ALA A 69 10.19 -9.18 0.39
CA ALA A 69 9.26 -8.92 -0.70
C ALA A 69 8.59 -7.55 -0.55
N LEU A 70 8.41 -6.84 -1.66
CA LEU A 70 7.57 -5.66 -1.75
C LEU A 70 6.21 -6.04 -2.36
N LEU A 71 5.12 -5.67 -1.69
CA LEU A 71 3.76 -5.80 -2.20
C LEU A 71 3.14 -4.42 -2.40
N SER A 72 3.00 -4.01 -3.65
CA SER A 72 2.37 -2.74 -4.04
C SER A 72 1.00 -2.95 -4.70
N ARG A 73 0.23 -1.89 -4.87
CA ARG A 73 -1.01 -1.89 -5.66
C ARG A 73 -0.75 -1.93 -7.16
N GLY A 74 0.37 -1.33 -7.59
CA GLY A 74 0.63 -1.06 -8.98
C GLY A 74 -0.30 0.04 -9.52
N TYR A 75 -0.27 1.22 -8.91
CA TYR A 75 -1.10 2.34 -9.34
C TYR A 75 -0.86 2.66 -10.82
N GLY A 76 -1.94 2.96 -11.56
CA GLY A 76 -1.88 3.32 -12.99
C GLY A 76 -1.62 2.17 -13.95
N ARG A 77 -1.41 0.93 -13.49
CA ARG A 77 -1.21 -0.25 -14.36
C ARG A 77 -2.50 -0.62 -15.12
N ARG A 78 -2.35 -1.24 -16.28
CA ARG A 78 -3.48 -1.73 -17.10
C ARG A 78 -3.98 -3.11 -16.67
N THR A 79 -3.10 -3.91 -16.05
CA THR A 79 -3.40 -5.27 -15.61
C THR A 79 -4.12 -5.27 -14.27
N LYS A 80 -4.74 -6.40 -13.92
CA LYS A 80 -5.41 -6.62 -12.63
C LYS A 80 -4.91 -7.92 -11.99
N GLY A 81 -5.16 -8.06 -10.68
CA GLY A 81 -4.81 -9.24 -9.90
C GLY A 81 -3.33 -9.28 -9.56
N TYR A 82 -2.88 -10.44 -9.13
CA TYR A 82 -1.50 -10.69 -8.74
C TYR A 82 -0.58 -10.75 -9.97
N ARG A 83 0.54 -10.06 -9.89
CA ARG A 83 1.61 -10.13 -10.90
C ARG A 83 2.95 -9.86 -10.24
N GLU A 84 3.91 -10.73 -10.49
CA GLU A 84 5.30 -10.49 -10.15
C GLU A 84 5.93 -9.49 -11.13
N VAL A 85 6.71 -8.57 -10.59
CA VAL A 85 7.45 -7.56 -11.35
C VAL A 85 8.86 -8.07 -11.66
N LYS A 86 9.20 -8.14 -12.91
CA LYS A 86 10.52 -8.51 -13.41
C LYS A 86 11.25 -7.29 -13.95
N THR A 87 12.56 -7.39 -14.11
CA THR A 87 13.39 -6.28 -14.63
C THR A 87 13.05 -5.91 -16.08
N ASP A 88 12.49 -6.84 -16.85
CA ASP A 88 12.01 -6.67 -18.21
C ASP A 88 10.51 -6.35 -18.32
N SER A 89 9.82 -6.20 -17.18
CA SER A 89 8.39 -5.87 -17.15
C SER A 89 8.14 -4.48 -17.74
N HIS A 90 7.00 -4.34 -18.43
CA HIS A 90 6.60 -3.02 -18.92
C HIS A 90 5.85 -2.24 -17.84
N TYR A 91 6.19 -0.97 -17.63
CA TYR A 91 5.58 -0.13 -16.57
C TYR A 91 4.06 -0.05 -16.63
N ARG A 92 3.46 -0.12 -17.85
CA ARG A 92 1.99 -0.13 -18.02
C ARG A 92 1.32 -1.39 -17.46
N ASP A 93 2.08 -2.47 -17.26
CA ASP A 93 1.53 -3.73 -16.77
C ASP A 93 1.72 -3.91 -15.26
N VAL A 94 2.71 -3.23 -14.68
CA VAL A 94 3.08 -3.41 -13.27
C VAL A 94 3.04 -2.10 -12.46
N GLY A 95 3.01 -0.94 -13.12
CA GLY A 95 3.17 0.39 -12.51
C GLY A 95 4.64 0.84 -12.55
N ASP A 96 4.84 2.14 -12.59
CA ASP A 96 6.15 2.77 -12.64
C ASP A 96 6.93 2.63 -11.32
N GLU A 97 6.31 2.90 -10.17
CA GLU A 97 6.97 2.79 -8.87
C GLU A 97 7.44 1.35 -8.55
N PRO A 98 6.61 0.29 -8.68
CA PRO A 98 7.07 -1.08 -8.46
C PRO A 98 8.20 -1.50 -9.42
N LEU A 99 8.15 -1.06 -10.67
CA LEU A 99 9.21 -1.33 -11.63
C LEU A 99 10.51 -0.61 -11.25
N GLN A 100 10.44 0.66 -10.84
CA GLN A 100 11.59 1.42 -10.33
C GLN A 100 12.27 0.67 -9.17
N ILE A 101 11.49 0.19 -8.21
CA ILE A 101 12.01 -0.58 -7.07
C ILE A 101 12.65 -1.88 -7.54
N LYS A 102 12.02 -2.62 -8.48
CA LYS A 102 12.60 -3.86 -9.01
C LYS A 102 13.93 -3.63 -9.73
N LEU A 103 14.03 -2.55 -10.50
CA LEU A 103 15.27 -2.20 -11.19
C LEU A 103 16.38 -1.80 -10.21
N LYS A 104 16.05 -1.11 -9.13
CA LYS A 104 17.00 -0.69 -8.10
C LYS A 104 17.43 -1.84 -7.19
N PHE A 105 16.53 -2.77 -6.89
CA PHE A 105 16.73 -3.91 -6.02
C PHE A 105 16.38 -5.22 -6.75
N PRO A 106 17.20 -5.68 -7.72
CA PRO A 106 16.87 -6.83 -8.56
C PRO A 106 16.71 -8.13 -7.78
N GLY A 107 17.37 -8.26 -6.62
CA GLY A 107 17.24 -9.43 -5.74
C GLY A 107 15.96 -9.46 -4.90
N THR A 108 15.24 -8.32 -4.77
CA THR A 108 13.99 -8.25 -4.02
C THR A 108 12.83 -8.81 -4.85
N VAL A 109 11.98 -9.63 -4.24
CA VAL A 109 10.70 -10.05 -4.82
C VAL A 109 9.77 -8.85 -4.83
N VAL A 110 9.34 -8.40 -6.01
CA VAL A 110 8.39 -7.28 -6.15
C VAL A 110 7.12 -7.78 -6.78
N VAL A 111 5.99 -7.54 -6.12
CA VAL A 111 4.67 -8.02 -6.54
C VAL A 111 3.67 -6.88 -6.54
N VAL A 112 2.76 -6.88 -7.51
CA VAL A 112 1.60 -6.00 -7.53
C VAL A 112 0.31 -6.80 -7.41
N CYS A 113 -0.56 -6.37 -6.50
CA CYS A 113 -1.87 -6.99 -6.28
C CYS A 113 -2.80 -6.02 -5.54
N GLU A 114 -4.01 -5.77 -6.04
CA GLU A 114 -4.99 -4.89 -5.39
C GLU A 114 -5.51 -5.50 -4.08
N LYS A 115 -5.71 -6.82 -4.07
CA LYS A 115 -6.13 -7.60 -2.91
C LYS A 115 -4.91 -8.02 -2.11
N ARG A 116 -4.50 -7.19 -1.15
CA ARG A 116 -3.25 -7.38 -0.41
C ARG A 116 -3.13 -8.73 0.29
N ALA A 117 -4.20 -9.21 0.93
CA ALA A 117 -4.20 -10.52 1.58
C ALA A 117 -3.96 -11.68 0.58
N GLU A 118 -4.55 -11.61 -0.62
CA GLU A 118 -4.27 -12.55 -1.71
C GLU A 118 -2.81 -12.47 -2.16
N GLY A 119 -2.30 -11.23 -2.31
CA GLY A 119 -0.90 -10.99 -2.67
C GLY A 119 0.07 -11.66 -1.68
N ILE A 120 -0.17 -11.49 -0.38
CA ILE A 120 0.66 -12.11 0.68
C ILE A 120 0.60 -13.64 0.61
N ARG A 121 -0.60 -14.22 0.47
CA ARG A 121 -0.74 -15.69 0.36
C ARG A 121 0.03 -16.24 -0.84
N ARG A 122 -0.03 -15.56 -1.97
CA ARG A 122 0.69 -15.99 -3.18
C ARG A 122 2.19 -15.80 -3.06
N ILE A 123 2.67 -14.69 -2.48
CA ILE A 123 4.10 -14.52 -2.18
C ILE A 123 4.59 -15.69 -1.33
N ARG A 124 3.87 -16.04 -0.25
CA ARG A 124 4.23 -17.16 0.62
C ARG A 124 4.30 -18.51 -0.10
N ALA A 125 3.41 -18.74 -1.07
CA ALA A 125 3.35 -19.98 -1.83
C ALA A 125 4.41 -20.07 -2.93
N GLU A 126 4.68 -18.95 -3.62
CA GLU A 126 5.58 -18.90 -4.78
C GLU A 126 7.04 -18.60 -4.36
N HIS A 127 7.24 -17.93 -3.21
CA HIS A 127 8.52 -17.48 -2.68
C HIS A 127 8.66 -17.86 -1.20
N PRO A 128 8.80 -19.17 -0.89
CA PRO A 128 8.88 -19.64 0.50
C PRO A 128 10.13 -19.13 1.25
N GLU A 129 11.14 -18.66 0.53
CA GLU A 129 12.35 -18.04 1.09
C GLU A 129 12.10 -16.65 1.68
N VAL A 130 11.01 -15.97 1.28
CA VAL A 130 10.66 -14.62 1.78
C VAL A 130 10.25 -14.72 3.24
N ASP A 131 10.88 -13.92 4.08
CA ASP A 131 10.64 -13.88 5.53
C ASP A 131 10.15 -12.51 6.03
N LEU A 132 10.11 -11.49 5.16
CA LEU A 132 9.58 -10.16 5.45
C LEU A 132 8.83 -9.58 4.25
N ILE A 133 7.63 -9.06 4.47
CA ILE A 133 6.87 -8.36 3.45
C ILE A 133 6.76 -6.87 3.78
N ILE A 134 7.15 -6.02 2.84
CA ILE A 134 6.90 -4.58 2.88
C ILE A 134 5.66 -4.31 2.02
N MET A 135 4.62 -3.77 2.62
CA MET A 135 3.38 -3.41 1.93
C MET A 135 3.35 -1.91 1.68
N ASP A 136 3.51 -1.52 0.43
CA ASP A 136 3.47 -0.12 0.01
C ASP A 136 2.04 0.34 -0.22
N ASP A 137 1.77 1.61 0.19
CA ASP A 137 0.46 2.25 0.14
C ASP A 137 -0.65 1.40 0.76
N GLY A 138 -0.33 0.80 1.92
CA GLY A 138 -1.19 -0.19 2.57
C GLY A 138 -2.05 0.35 3.71
N PHE A 139 -1.87 1.58 4.17
CA PHE A 139 -2.48 2.10 5.40
C PHE A 139 -4.03 2.05 5.41
N GLN A 140 -4.67 2.17 4.25
CA GLN A 140 -6.13 2.07 4.13
C GLN A 140 -6.64 0.63 3.94
N HIS A 141 -5.73 -0.36 3.83
CA HIS A 141 -6.06 -1.77 3.57
C HIS A 141 -6.22 -2.58 4.87
N ARG A 142 -7.28 -2.31 5.63
CA ARG A 142 -7.60 -2.99 6.91
C ARG A 142 -7.83 -4.52 6.79
N TYR A 143 -7.85 -5.09 5.59
CA TYR A 143 -7.93 -6.55 5.39
C TYR A 143 -6.64 -7.31 5.76
N VAL A 144 -5.53 -6.61 5.92
CA VAL A 144 -4.26 -7.15 6.42
C VAL A 144 -3.94 -6.46 7.73
N GLU A 145 -3.58 -7.23 8.76
CA GLU A 145 -3.07 -6.70 10.03
C GLU A 145 -1.54 -6.69 9.97
N PRO A 146 -0.90 -5.54 9.75
CA PRO A 146 0.55 -5.47 9.71
C PRO A 146 1.14 -5.53 11.12
N LYS A 147 2.36 -6.05 11.23
CA LYS A 147 3.13 -6.05 12.48
C LYS A 147 3.65 -4.65 12.83
N ILE A 148 4.02 -3.88 11.81
CA ILE A 148 4.53 -2.51 11.95
C ILE A 148 3.84 -1.62 10.92
N ASN A 149 3.42 -0.42 11.36
CA ASN A 149 2.92 0.64 10.49
C ASN A 149 3.90 1.81 10.50
N ILE A 150 4.39 2.20 9.32
CA ILE A 150 5.17 3.41 9.09
C ILE A 150 4.25 4.42 8.41
N VAL A 151 3.91 5.48 9.13
CA VAL A 151 3.00 6.51 8.63
C VAL A 151 3.81 7.74 8.24
N MET A 152 3.75 8.08 6.95
CA MET A 152 4.41 9.26 6.41
C MET A 152 3.51 10.50 6.58
N ILE A 153 4.10 11.58 7.10
CA ILE A 153 3.42 12.86 7.32
C ILE A 153 4.28 13.93 6.65
N ASP A 154 3.64 14.78 5.85
CA ASP A 154 4.28 15.96 5.28
C ASP A 154 4.35 17.06 6.36
N ALA A 155 5.56 17.38 6.82
CA ALA A 155 5.79 18.40 7.84
C ALA A 155 5.43 19.83 7.36
N THR A 156 5.40 20.04 6.04
CA THR A 156 5.04 21.35 5.45
C THR A 156 3.52 21.53 5.33
N ARG A 157 2.75 20.45 5.47
CA ARG A 157 1.28 20.43 5.37
C ARG A 157 0.68 19.84 6.64
N PRO A 158 0.33 20.68 7.66
CA PRO A 158 -0.25 20.21 8.90
C PRO A 158 -1.58 19.48 8.67
N ILE A 159 -1.72 18.28 9.21
CA ILE A 159 -2.91 17.41 9.09
C ILE A 159 -4.19 18.12 9.56
N GLN A 160 -4.06 19.06 10.49
CA GLN A 160 -5.19 19.83 11.05
C GLN A 160 -5.97 20.65 10.02
N HIS A 161 -5.34 20.96 8.87
CA HIS A 161 -5.96 21.72 7.79
C HIS A 161 -6.40 20.86 6.60
N ASP A 162 -6.10 19.55 6.63
CA ASP A 162 -6.51 18.65 5.55
C ASP A 162 -8.01 18.37 5.60
N ARG A 163 -8.65 18.64 4.48
CA ARG A 163 -10.06 18.29 4.27
C ARG A 163 -10.15 16.92 3.63
N MET A 164 -11.20 16.17 3.96
CA MET A 164 -11.46 14.89 3.30
C MET A 164 -11.77 15.09 1.82
N LEU A 165 -11.30 14.12 1.00
CA LEU A 165 -11.67 14.06 -0.42
C LEU A 165 -13.20 14.11 -0.58
N PRO A 166 -13.71 14.74 -1.64
CA PRO A 166 -12.99 15.45 -2.71
C PRO A 166 -12.72 16.93 -2.45
N LEU A 167 -12.76 17.40 -1.23
CA LEU A 167 -12.60 18.81 -0.83
C LEU A 167 -11.17 19.17 -0.40
N GLY A 168 -10.26 18.17 -0.25
CA GLY A 168 -8.87 18.32 0.16
C GLY A 168 -7.88 18.20 -1.00
#